data_e01587bc7c3e6a3bd6c785edc3b02189
#
_entry.id   e01587bc7c3e6a3bd6c785edc3b02189
#
_cell.length_a   1.000
_cell.length_b   1.000
_cell.length_c   1.000
_cell.angle_alpha   90.00
_cell.angle_beta   90.00
_cell.angle_gamma   90.00
#
_symmetry.space_group_name_H-M   'P 1'
#
loop_
_entity.id
_entity.type
_entity.pdbx_description
1 polymer ?
#
loop_
_entity_poly.entity_id
_entity_poly.type
_entity_poly.pdbx_seq_one_letter_code
_entity_poly.pdbx_strand_id
1 'polypeptide(L)'
;QRFFATKKLLPQYPDKIEELKDKGARLILVFGIGRVFHIAFWEPHFAEEFGSVEEWKKQEYRLGAKLHPLTIEQNAITSFKSRTTLVPCFANTIGPGIFLKADRIIGGADGTLGRGMMWQGMSLWVTLRYGPDIWVPSSFMPTLPGYLYFLKELAGPLVPECN
;
A
#
# COMPACT_ATOMS: atom_id res chain seq x y z
N GLN A 1 6.91 4.71 -22.46
CA GLN A 1 5.70 4.06 -23.01
C GLN A 1 4.77 3.54 -21.91
N ARG A 2 5.26 2.77 -20.91
CA ARG A 2 4.41 2.21 -19.82
C ARG A 2 3.73 3.28 -18.97
N PHE A 3 4.42 4.37 -18.65
CA PHE A 3 3.84 5.47 -17.87
C PHE A 3 2.63 6.10 -18.59
N PHE A 4 2.75 6.37 -19.89
CA PHE A 4 1.66 6.95 -20.66
C PHE A 4 0.46 6.01 -20.80
N ALA A 5 0.70 4.71 -20.97
CA ALA A 5 -0.37 3.72 -21.01
C ALA A 5 -1.15 3.68 -19.69
N THR A 6 -0.45 3.66 -18.55
CA THR A 6 -1.09 3.67 -17.22
C THR A 6 -1.87 4.96 -16.98
N LYS A 7 -1.33 6.12 -17.37
CA LYS A 7 -2.03 7.41 -17.28
C LYS A 7 -3.36 7.40 -18.05
N LYS A 8 -3.41 6.73 -19.22
CA LYS A 8 -4.62 6.64 -20.03
C LYS A 8 -5.61 5.61 -19.50
N LEU A 9 -5.14 4.50 -18.94
CA LEU A 9 -5.97 3.35 -18.57
C LEU A 9 -6.46 3.40 -17.12
N LEU A 10 -5.64 3.92 -16.20
CA LEU A 10 -5.98 3.93 -14.77
C LEU A 10 -7.32 4.61 -14.46
N PRO A 11 -7.68 5.75 -15.08
CA PRO A 11 -8.99 6.37 -14.87
C PRO A 11 -10.20 5.53 -15.30
N GLN A 12 -9.98 4.46 -16.08
CA GLN A 12 -11.05 3.56 -16.54
C GLN A 12 -11.27 2.37 -15.57
N TYR A 13 -10.36 2.16 -14.61
CA TYR A 13 -10.45 1.00 -13.71
C TYR A 13 -11.68 1.02 -12.79
N PRO A 14 -12.10 2.16 -12.20
CA PRO A 14 -13.29 2.20 -11.38
C PRO A 14 -14.53 1.69 -12.12
N ASP A 15 -14.80 2.26 -13.30
CA ASP A 15 -15.95 1.88 -14.12
C ASP A 15 -15.89 0.41 -14.56
N LYS A 16 -14.67 -0.05 -14.89
CA LYS A 16 -14.48 -1.45 -15.31
C LYS A 16 -14.67 -2.44 -14.14
N ILE A 17 -14.27 -2.07 -12.95
CA ILE A 17 -14.49 -2.87 -11.74
C ILE A 17 -16.00 -2.97 -11.46
N GLU A 18 -16.72 -1.86 -11.49
CA GLU A 18 -18.17 -1.86 -11.27
C GLU A 18 -18.89 -2.71 -12.33
N GLU A 19 -18.57 -2.51 -13.63
CA GLU A 19 -19.11 -3.34 -14.72
C GLU A 19 -18.94 -4.85 -14.48
N LEU A 20 -17.75 -5.24 -13.99
CA LEU A 20 -17.46 -6.64 -13.72
C LEU A 20 -18.20 -7.15 -12.48
N LYS A 21 -18.31 -6.33 -11.42
CA LYS A 21 -19.06 -6.67 -10.21
C LYS A 21 -20.55 -6.83 -10.52
N ASP A 22 -21.12 -5.99 -11.34
CA ASP A 22 -22.53 -6.09 -11.80
C ASP A 22 -22.79 -7.40 -12.57
N LYS A 23 -21.76 -7.96 -13.21
CA LYS A 23 -21.79 -9.28 -13.85
C LYS A 23 -21.49 -10.45 -12.89
N GLY A 24 -21.42 -10.18 -11.58
CA GLY A 24 -21.17 -11.19 -10.55
C GLY A 24 -19.69 -11.51 -10.28
N ALA A 25 -18.75 -10.73 -10.82
CA ALA A 25 -17.33 -10.90 -10.52
C ALA A 25 -17.01 -10.47 -9.08
N ARG A 26 -15.99 -11.10 -8.50
CA ARG A 26 -15.44 -10.72 -7.20
C ARG A 26 -14.11 -9.99 -7.36
N LEU A 27 -13.95 -8.89 -6.66
CA LEU A 27 -12.68 -8.17 -6.59
C LEU A 27 -11.81 -8.76 -5.49
N ILE A 28 -10.66 -9.31 -5.87
CA ILE A 28 -9.65 -9.82 -4.93
C ILE A 28 -8.46 -8.87 -4.95
N LEU A 29 -8.14 -8.30 -3.80
CA LEU A 29 -6.96 -7.46 -3.63
C LEU A 29 -5.78 -8.32 -3.14
N VAL A 30 -4.75 -8.42 -3.97
CA VAL A 30 -3.44 -8.96 -3.55
C VAL A 30 -2.52 -7.79 -3.26
N PHE A 31 -1.94 -7.72 -2.05
CA PHE A 31 -1.15 -6.57 -1.64
C PHE A 31 0.04 -6.92 -0.74
N GLY A 32 1.03 -6.03 -0.73
CA GLY A 32 2.06 -5.95 0.30
C GLY A 32 1.89 -4.68 1.13
N ILE A 33 2.50 -4.64 2.30
CA ILE A 33 2.53 -3.44 3.14
C ILE A 33 3.84 -2.70 2.86
N GLY A 34 3.75 -1.44 2.47
CA GLY A 34 4.94 -0.61 2.31
C GLY A 34 5.60 -0.26 3.63
N ARG A 35 6.89 0.08 3.60
CA ARG A 35 7.67 0.47 4.79
C ARG A 35 7.04 1.63 5.57
N VAL A 36 6.35 2.53 4.88
CA VAL A 36 5.61 3.66 5.45
C VAL A 36 4.10 3.44 5.39
N PHE A 37 3.64 2.20 5.53
CA PHE A 37 2.23 1.83 5.64
C PHE A 37 1.39 2.04 4.38
N HIS A 38 1.98 2.40 3.24
CA HIS A 38 1.22 2.57 2.00
C HIS A 38 0.70 1.24 1.46
N ILE A 39 -0.44 1.30 0.77
CA ILE A 39 -0.97 0.24 -0.08
C ILE A 39 -0.85 0.71 -1.53
N ALA A 40 -0.36 -0.15 -2.43
CA ALA A 40 0.11 0.26 -3.75
C ALA A 40 1.13 1.42 -3.61
N PHE A 41 0.85 2.61 -4.16
CA PHE A 41 1.61 3.83 -3.91
C PHE A 41 0.74 4.95 -3.33
N TRP A 42 -0.31 4.56 -2.58
CA TRP A 42 -1.11 5.49 -1.83
C TRP A 42 -0.42 5.80 -0.50
N GLU A 43 0.30 6.90 -0.50
CA GLU A 43 1.23 7.27 0.57
C GLU A 43 0.50 7.90 1.77
N PRO A 44 1.01 7.73 3.01
CA PRO A 44 0.44 8.31 4.23
C PRO A 44 0.25 9.82 4.19
N HIS A 45 1.23 10.56 3.66
CA HIS A 45 1.20 12.03 3.63
C HIS A 45 0.07 12.61 2.77
N PHE A 46 -0.57 11.80 1.92
CA PHE A 46 -1.77 12.26 1.21
C PHE A 46 -2.95 12.51 2.15
N ALA A 47 -2.91 12.00 3.39
CA ALA A 47 -3.91 12.27 4.41
C ALA A 47 -4.10 13.77 4.67
N GLU A 48 -3.04 14.58 4.53
CA GLU A 48 -3.10 16.05 4.69
C GLU A 48 -4.09 16.73 3.74
N GLU A 49 -4.41 16.09 2.61
CA GLU A 49 -5.27 16.66 1.57
C GLU A 49 -6.76 16.49 1.84
N PHE A 50 -7.13 15.69 2.85
CA PHE A 50 -8.52 15.31 3.10
C PHE A 50 -9.00 15.77 4.47
N GLY A 51 -10.17 16.42 4.48
CA GLY A 51 -10.81 16.90 5.71
C GLY A 51 -11.55 15.79 6.49
N SER A 52 -11.75 14.61 5.88
CA SER A 52 -12.46 13.49 6.50
C SER A 52 -12.02 12.14 5.93
N VAL A 53 -12.26 11.10 6.73
CA VAL A 53 -12.06 9.70 6.31
C VAL A 53 -12.92 9.35 5.10
N GLU A 54 -14.13 9.88 5.03
CA GLU A 54 -15.07 9.59 3.94
C GLU A 54 -14.63 10.24 2.61
N GLU A 55 -14.01 11.40 2.65
CA GLU A 55 -13.39 11.99 1.45
C GLU A 55 -12.20 11.17 0.98
N TRP A 56 -11.36 10.73 1.91
CA TRP A 56 -10.22 9.88 1.61
C TRP A 56 -10.66 8.55 0.97
N LYS A 57 -11.68 7.89 1.52
CA LYS A 57 -12.22 6.63 0.99
C LYS A 57 -12.77 6.72 -0.43
N LYS A 58 -13.18 7.89 -0.90
CA LYS A 58 -13.69 8.11 -2.25
C LYS A 58 -12.60 8.19 -3.31
N GLN A 59 -11.35 8.27 -2.92
CA GLN A 59 -10.24 8.46 -3.86
C GLN A 59 -9.92 7.16 -4.60
N GLU A 60 -10.29 7.07 -5.87
CA GLU A 60 -10.18 5.83 -6.63
C GLU A 60 -8.78 5.62 -7.21
N TYR A 61 -8.10 6.69 -7.60
CA TYR A 61 -6.73 6.62 -8.13
C TYR A 61 -6.03 7.98 -8.02
N ARG A 62 -4.71 7.95 -8.21
CA ARG A 62 -3.90 9.17 -8.33
C ARG A 62 -2.90 9.02 -9.46
N LEU A 63 -2.86 10.03 -10.34
CA LEU A 63 -1.84 10.16 -11.38
C LEU A 63 -0.72 11.06 -10.87
N GLY A 64 0.53 10.60 -11.03
CA GLY A 64 1.70 11.35 -10.57
C GLY A 64 1.79 11.49 -9.05
N ALA A 65 1.40 10.45 -8.32
CA ALA A 65 1.57 10.37 -6.87
C ALA A 65 3.05 10.54 -6.50
N LYS A 66 3.38 11.55 -5.73
CA LYS A 66 4.73 11.79 -5.24
C LYS A 66 5.07 10.75 -4.17
N LEU A 67 6.14 10.00 -4.36
CA LEU A 67 6.55 8.95 -3.43
C LEU A 67 7.26 9.55 -2.21
N HIS A 68 7.01 8.96 -1.05
CA HIS A 68 7.74 9.26 0.18
C HIS A 68 9.22 8.85 0.01
N PRO A 69 10.20 9.59 0.56
CA PRO A 69 11.62 9.24 0.45
C PRO A 69 11.93 7.80 0.91
N LEU A 70 11.31 7.33 1.99
CA LEU A 70 11.48 5.95 2.45
C LEU A 70 10.86 4.92 1.49
N THR A 71 9.82 5.27 0.74
CA THR A 71 9.28 4.42 -0.33
C THR A 71 10.27 4.31 -1.48
N ILE A 72 10.93 5.41 -1.84
CA ILE A 72 11.98 5.42 -2.86
C ILE A 72 13.16 4.54 -2.40
N GLU A 73 13.61 4.70 -1.16
CA GLU A 73 14.68 3.86 -0.58
C GLU A 73 14.31 2.38 -0.58
N GLN A 74 13.11 2.03 -0.13
CA GLN A 74 12.61 0.65 -0.15
C GLN A 74 12.67 0.05 -1.56
N ASN A 75 12.15 0.76 -2.56
CA ASN A 75 12.17 0.29 -3.94
C ASN A 75 13.60 0.20 -4.48
N ALA A 76 14.51 1.09 -4.08
CA ALA A 76 15.91 1.00 -4.43
C ALA A 76 16.51 -0.32 -3.92
N ILE A 77 16.30 -0.65 -2.66
CA ILE A 77 16.81 -1.86 -2.02
C ILE A 77 16.25 -3.12 -2.70
N THR A 78 14.93 -3.19 -2.88
CA THR A 78 14.26 -4.39 -3.37
C THR A 78 14.40 -4.63 -4.87
N SER A 79 14.53 -3.56 -5.67
CA SER A 79 14.39 -3.69 -7.13
C SER A 79 15.49 -3.03 -7.95
N PHE A 80 16.31 -2.14 -7.37
CA PHE A 80 17.30 -1.35 -8.10
C PHE A 80 18.72 -1.49 -7.55
N LYS A 81 19.03 -2.55 -6.80
CA LYS A 81 20.36 -2.80 -6.21
C LYS A 81 20.86 -1.60 -5.39
N SER A 82 19.99 -1.07 -4.52
CA SER A 82 20.22 0.09 -3.66
C SER A 82 20.50 1.42 -4.37
N ARG A 83 20.23 1.50 -5.68
CA ARG A 83 20.46 2.74 -6.46
C ARG A 83 19.21 3.64 -6.42
N THR A 84 19.10 4.48 -5.41
CA THR A 84 17.96 5.39 -5.19
C THR A 84 17.71 6.34 -6.36
N THR A 85 18.77 6.78 -7.05
CA THR A 85 18.68 7.68 -8.21
C THR A 85 18.00 7.05 -9.43
N LEU A 86 17.83 5.73 -9.46
CA LEU A 86 17.13 5.03 -10.54
C LEU A 86 15.65 4.81 -10.24
N VAL A 87 15.20 5.05 -9.01
CA VAL A 87 13.80 4.91 -8.63
C VAL A 87 13.02 6.15 -9.06
N PRO A 88 11.94 6.00 -9.83
CA PRO A 88 11.07 7.13 -10.14
C PRO A 88 10.51 7.78 -8.87
N CYS A 89 10.50 9.11 -8.82
CA CYS A 89 9.96 9.85 -7.67
C CYS A 89 8.42 9.96 -7.68
N PHE A 90 7.79 9.55 -8.77
CA PHE A 90 6.34 9.61 -8.96
C PHE A 90 5.81 8.29 -9.51
N ALA A 91 4.59 7.93 -9.09
CA ALA A 91 3.87 6.76 -9.57
C ALA A 91 2.43 7.08 -9.95
N ASN A 92 1.83 6.24 -10.78
CA ASN A 92 0.38 6.19 -10.93
C ASN A 92 -0.12 5.05 -10.03
N THR A 93 -1.15 5.31 -9.22
CA THR A 93 -1.60 4.37 -8.21
C THR A 93 -3.12 4.30 -8.11
N ILE A 94 -3.62 3.11 -7.77
CA ILE A 94 -4.99 2.96 -7.26
C ILE A 94 -5.07 3.60 -5.87
N GLY A 95 -6.27 4.00 -5.50
CA GLY A 95 -6.58 4.60 -4.20
C GLY A 95 -7.54 3.77 -3.36
N PRO A 96 -7.89 4.29 -2.17
CA PRO A 96 -8.79 3.63 -1.24
C PRO A 96 -10.18 3.34 -1.84
N GLY A 97 -10.68 4.20 -2.72
CA GLY A 97 -11.95 3.98 -3.42
C GLY A 97 -11.96 2.74 -4.32
N ILE A 98 -10.80 2.16 -4.65
CA ILE A 98 -10.69 0.87 -5.32
C ILE A 98 -10.33 -0.23 -4.32
N PHE A 99 -9.21 -0.11 -3.57
CA PHE A 99 -8.74 -1.22 -2.77
C PHE A 99 -9.66 -1.55 -1.58
N LEU A 100 -10.45 -0.61 -1.08
CA LEU A 100 -11.45 -0.88 -0.04
C LEU A 100 -12.75 -1.53 -0.56
N LYS A 101 -12.96 -1.55 -1.88
CA LYS A 101 -14.08 -2.28 -2.51
C LYS A 101 -13.81 -3.78 -2.67
N ALA A 102 -12.66 -4.28 -2.23
CA ALA A 102 -12.30 -5.68 -2.38
C ALA A 102 -13.24 -6.60 -1.59
N ASP A 103 -13.75 -7.64 -2.26
CA ASP A 103 -14.59 -8.67 -1.64
C ASP A 103 -13.75 -9.65 -0.79
N ARG A 104 -12.45 -9.77 -1.10
CA ARG A 104 -11.46 -10.54 -0.37
C ARG A 104 -10.08 -9.91 -0.50
N ILE A 105 -9.27 -10.07 0.53
CA ILE A 105 -7.86 -9.65 0.52
C ILE A 105 -6.92 -10.85 0.68
N ILE A 106 -5.76 -10.77 0.04
CA ILE A 106 -4.62 -11.64 0.24
C ILE A 106 -3.40 -10.73 0.42
N GLY A 107 -2.96 -10.55 1.64
CA GLY A 107 -1.82 -9.71 1.97
C GLY A 107 -0.57 -10.50 2.27
N GLY A 108 0.59 -9.91 2.01
CA GLY A 108 1.90 -10.46 2.35
C GLY A 108 2.83 -9.45 3.00
N ALA A 109 3.60 -9.90 3.99
CA ALA A 109 4.70 -9.15 4.57
C ALA A 109 5.87 -10.11 4.85
N ASP A 110 6.97 -9.93 4.12
CA ASP A 110 8.17 -10.77 4.18
C ASP A 110 9.47 -9.95 4.28
N GLY A 111 9.34 -8.67 4.58
CA GLY A 111 10.41 -7.66 4.53
C GLY A 111 11.51 -7.88 5.55
N THR A 112 12.23 -8.97 5.41
CA THR A 112 13.49 -9.23 6.10
C THR A 112 14.65 -9.01 5.13
N LEU A 113 15.67 -8.31 5.57
CA LEU A 113 16.97 -8.32 4.94
C LEU A 113 17.86 -9.24 5.77
N GLY A 114 18.75 -9.99 5.13
CA GLY A 114 19.59 -11.00 5.76
C GLY A 114 20.15 -10.54 7.12
N ARG A 115 20.41 -11.50 8.02
CA ARG A 115 20.85 -11.29 9.41
C ARG A 115 19.84 -10.60 10.35
N GLY A 116 18.53 -10.73 10.05
CA GLY A 116 17.49 -10.32 11.00
C GLY A 116 17.05 -8.87 10.92
N MET A 117 17.46 -8.10 9.91
CA MET A 117 16.88 -6.78 9.69
C MET A 117 15.44 -6.92 9.20
N MET A 118 14.50 -6.55 10.03
CA MET A 118 13.04 -6.69 9.81
C MET A 118 12.43 -5.33 9.47
N TRP A 119 12.70 -4.80 8.29
CA TRP A 119 12.26 -3.46 7.90
C TRP A 119 10.73 -3.29 7.77
N GLN A 120 9.97 -4.39 7.63
CA GLN A 120 8.51 -4.37 7.65
C GLN A 120 7.90 -4.63 9.05
N GLY A 121 8.69 -4.94 10.06
CA GLY A 121 8.16 -5.24 11.40
C GLY A 121 7.32 -4.09 11.96
N MET A 122 7.82 -2.86 11.89
CA MET A 122 7.08 -1.67 12.32
C MET A 122 5.79 -1.46 11.52
N SER A 123 5.85 -1.58 10.19
CA SER A 123 4.67 -1.35 9.36
C SER A 123 3.60 -2.43 9.57
N LEU A 124 3.99 -3.69 9.75
CA LEU A 124 3.06 -4.75 10.12
C LEU A 124 2.43 -4.48 11.50
N TRP A 125 3.23 -4.12 12.49
CA TRP A 125 2.76 -3.86 13.85
C TRP A 125 1.76 -2.71 13.88
N VAL A 126 2.08 -1.56 13.27
CA VAL A 126 1.18 -0.39 13.22
C VAL A 126 -0.10 -0.72 12.45
N THR A 127 0.01 -1.46 11.34
CA THR A 127 -1.15 -1.91 10.54
C THR A 127 -2.18 -2.68 11.39
N LEU A 128 -1.72 -3.50 12.34
CA LEU A 128 -2.58 -4.39 13.12
C LEU A 128 -3.00 -3.82 14.48
N ARG A 129 -2.34 -2.77 14.97
CA ARG A 129 -2.43 -2.36 16.39
C ARG A 129 -3.54 -1.38 16.71
N TYR A 130 -3.72 -0.34 15.91
CA TYR A 130 -4.47 0.85 16.32
C TYR A 130 -5.81 1.05 15.62
N GLY A 131 -6.14 0.19 14.67
CA GLY A 131 -7.34 0.33 13.85
C GLY A 131 -7.16 1.31 12.69
N PRO A 132 -8.24 1.54 11.91
CA PRO A 132 -8.18 2.31 10.67
C PRO A 132 -7.84 3.79 10.89
N ASP A 133 -6.80 4.24 10.17
CA ASP A 133 -6.35 5.63 10.15
C ASP A 133 -5.86 6.00 8.74
N ILE A 134 -6.28 7.15 8.21
CA ILE A 134 -5.89 7.61 6.87
C ILE A 134 -4.41 7.94 6.74
N TRP A 135 -3.71 8.20 7.86
CA TRP A 135 -2.27 8.33 7.93
C TRP A 135 -1.54 6.98 7.89
N VAL A 136 -2.29 5.89 7.99
CA VAL A 136 -1.79 4.52 7.93
C VAL A 136 -2.66 3.72 6.96
N PRO A 137 -2.54 3.94 5.63
CA PRO A 137 -3.44 3.31 4.64
C PRO A 137 -3.60 1.80 4.80
N SER A 138 -2.53 1.10 5.19
CA SER A 138 -2.56 -0.34 5.43
C SER A 138 -3.45 -0.76 6.61
N SER A 139 -3.72 0.14 7.57
CA SER A 139 -4.56 -0.16 8.74
C SER A 139 -6.03 -0.42 8.40
N PHE A 140 -6.46 -0.08 7.20
CA PHE A 140 -7.78 -0.43 6.69
C PHE A 140 -7.86 -1.88 6.20
N MET A 141 -6.74 -2.52 5.88
CA MET A 141 -6.74 -3.89 5.33
C MET A 141 -7.35 -4.92 6.28
N PRO A 142 -7.07 -4.90 7.61
CA PRO A 142 -7.70 -5.82 8.56
C PRO A 142 -9.22 -5.68 8.70
N THR A 143 -9.82 -4.61 8.18
CA THR A 143 -11.28 -4.44 8.18
C THR A 143 -11.97 -5.22 7.06
N LEU A 144 -11.22 -5.72 6.09
CA LEU A 144 -11.72 -6.48 4.95
C LEU A 144 -11.57 -7.99 5.18
N PRO A 145 -12.50 -8.80 4.63
CA PRO A 145 -12.42 -10.25 4.78
C PRO A 145 -11.26 -10.83 3.96
N GLY A 146 -10.46 -11.71 4.57
CA GLY A 146 -9.35 -12.36 3.86
C GLY A 146 -8.21 -12.77 4.78
N TYR A 147 -7.00 -12.78 4.23
CA TYR A 147 -5.81 -13.27 4.91
C TYR A 147 -4.64 -12.32 4.75
N LEU A 148 -3.86 -12.16 5.80
CA LEU A 148 -2.55 -11.51 5.79
C LEU A 148 -1.50 -12.53 6.23
N TYR A 149 -0.62 -12.89 5.33
CA TYR A 149 0.50 -13.79 5.59
C TYR A 149 1.75 -12.98 5.89
N PHE A 150 2.50 -13.38 6.90
CA PHE A 150 3.76 -12.74 7.23
C PHE A 150 4.76 -13.73 7.81
N LEU A 151 6.04 -13.42 7.68
CA LEU A 151 7.09 -14.21 8.31
C LEU A 151 7.00 -14.08 9.83
N LYS A 152 7.20 -15.19 10.53
CA LYS A 152 7.16 -15.25 11.99
C LYS A 152 8.11 -14.22 12.64
N GLU A 153 9.22 -13.97 12.01
CA GLU A 153 10.24 -13.02 12.44
C GLU A 153 9.73 -11.58 12.51
N LEU A 154 8.72 -11.22 11.68
CA LEU A 154 8.10 -9.90 11.69
C LEU A 154 7.12 -9.70 12.85
N ALA A 155 6.65 -10.78 13.47
CA ALA A 155 5.67 -10.75 14.57
C ALA A 155 6.33 -10.69 15.96
N GLY A 156 7.63 -10.59 16.02
CA GLY A 156 8.38 -10.47 17.27
C GLY A 156 8.09 -9.17 18.04
N PRO A 157 8.50 -9.07 19.29
CA PRO A 157 8.37 -7.84 20.05
C PRO A 157 9.18 -6.73 19.36
N LEU A 158 8.53 -5.56 19.15
CA LEU A 158 9.26 -4.36 18.79
C LEU A 158 10.05 -3.90 20.03
N VAL A 159 11.32 -4.13 19.99
CA VAL A 159 12.25 -3.59 21.01
C VAL A 159 12.78 -2.28 20.44
N PRO A 160 12.47 -1.12 21.06
CA PRO A 160 13.08 0.14 20.67
C PRO A 160 14.60 0.00 20.83
N GLU A 161 15.36 0.25 19.78
CA GLU A 161 16.79 0.44 19.93
C GLU A 161 16.99 1.78 20.63
N CYS A 162 17.31 1.72 21.91
CA CYS A 162 17.78 2.89 22.66
C CYS A 162 19.27 3.04 22.34
N ASN A 163 19.62 4.01 21.52
CA ASN A 163 20.98 4.48 21.36
C ASN A 163 21.32 5.45 22.49
#